data_52c287dcbcdb9f199aa8342f49c43dd2
#
_entry.id   52c287dcbcdb9f199aa8342f49c43dd2
#
_cell.length_a   1.000
_cell.length_b   1.000
_cell.length_c   1.000
_cell.angle_alpha   90.00
_cell.angle_beta   90.00
_cell.angle_gamma   90.00
#
_symmetry.space_group_name_H-M   'P 1'
#
loop_
_entity.id
_entity.type
_entity.pdbx_description
1 polymer ?
#
loop_
_entity_poly.entity_id
_entity_poly.type
_entity_poly.pdbx_seq_one_letter_code
_entity_poly.pdbx_strand_id
1 'polypeptide(L)'
;HHIAQIFWCSMSSVAGNMAERQLFEQKNSYSYDDIISCGKGKLFGAGNARLPLPPMLMFDRIISITSDGGAYGKGEVVAEFDIKSDLWFFLCHFEGDPVMPGCLGLDALWQLAGFYLGWTGATGRGRAFGAGEVKFTGMVTPKAKLVTYHIDIKRVINRQVAIAFADGQMEVDGETCYQTKGLRVGTVPAE
;
A
#
# COMPACT_ATOMS: atom_id res chain seq x y z
N HIS A 1 17.42 -49.93 15.80
CA HIS A 1 18.25 -48.70 15.83
C HIS A 1 18.12 -47.80 14.60
N HIS A 2 17.27 -48.12 13.57
CA HIS A 2 17.16 -47.31 12.34
C HIS A 2 15.90 -46.45 12.23
N ILE A 3 14.97 -46.47 13.19
CA ILE A 3 13.72 -45.72 13.14
C ILE A 3 13.83 -44.33 13.81
N ALA A 4 14.83 -44.12 14.68
CA ALA A 4 15.01 -42.85 15.39
C ALA A 4 15.69 -41.74 14.56
N GLN A 5 16.37 -42.07 13.47
CA GLN A 5 17.08 -41.09 12.64
C GLN A 5 16.20 -40.37 11.59
N ILE A 6 15.06 -40.96 11.21
CA ILE A 6 14.17 -40.37 10.20
C ILE A 6 13.27 -39.30 10.80
N PHE A 7 12.96 -39.35 12.09
CA PHE A 7 12.14 -38.35 12.76
C PHE A 7 12.88 -37.05 13.10
N TRP A 8 14.21 -37.09 13.19
CA TRP A 8 15.01 -35.88 13.51
C TRP A 8 15.30 -35.00 12.30
N CYS A 9 15.28 -35.55 11.09
CA CYS A 9 15.54 -34.79 9.86
C CYS A 9 14.32 -33.98 9.40
N SER A 10 13.08 -34.40 9.76
CA SER A 10 11.87 -33.67 9.38
C SER A 10 11.53 -32.51 10.33
N MET A 11 11.98 -32.57 11.58
CA MET A 11 11.77 -31.47 12.54
C MET A 11 12.74 -30.31 12.35
N SER A 12 13.94 -30.53 11.80
CA SER A 12 14.91 -29.45 11.54
C SER A 12 14.53 -28.57 10.34
N SER A 13 13.80 -29.09 9.35
CA SER A 13 13.37 -28.30 8.19
C SER A 13 12.14 -27.42 8.48
N VAL A 14 11.30 -27.82 9.44
CA VAL A 14 10.12 -27.04 9.86
C VAL A 14 10.53 -25.93 10.84
N ALA A 15 11.54 -26.17 11.70
CA ALA A 15 12.06 -25.17 12.62
C ALA A 15 12.87 -24.06 11.92
N GLY A 16 13.58 -24.38 10.81
CA GLY A 16 14.33 -23.40 10.02
C GLY A 16 13.44 -22.39 9.29
N ASN A 17 12.22 -22.78 8.95
CA ASN A 17 11.27 -21.92 8.23
C ASN A 17 10.45 -20.99 9.16
N MET A 18 10.51 -21.18 10.47
CA MET A 18 9.87 -20.30 11.46
C MET A 18 10.81 -19.22 12.05
N ALA A 19 12.13 -19.35 11.86
CA ALA A 19 13.13 -18.47 12.47
C ALA A 19 13.48 -17.21 11.64
N GLU A 20 13.00 -17.09 10.39
CA GLU A 20 13.26 -15.94 9.52
C GLU A 20 12.02 -15.09 9.21
N ARG A 21 10.96 -15.15 9.99
CA ARG A 21 10.01 -14.04 10.05
C ARG A 21 10.73 -12.90 10.76
N GLN A 22 11.39 -12.07 9.99
CA GLN A 22 11.87 -10.79 10.47
C GLN A 22 10.63 -10.03 10.95
N LEU A 23 10.40 -10.03 12.27
CA LEU A 23 9.34 -9.32 12.95
C LEU A 23 9.61 -7.84 12.75
N PHE A 24 9.03 -7.25 11.67
CA PHE A 24 9.03 -5.79 11.60
C PHE A 24 8.12 -5.27 12.72
N GLU A 25 8.52 -4.18 13.34
CA GLU A 25 7.71 -3.53 14.35
C GLU A 25 6.49 -2.88 13.67
N GLN A 26 5.31 -3.40 13.96
CA GLN A 26 4.06 -2.87 13.41
C GLN A 26 3.74 -1.55 14.10
N LYS A 27 3.82 -0.46 13.33
CA LYS A 27 3.48 0.90 13.77
C LYS A 27 2.10 1.29 13.25
N ASN A 28 1.49 2.30 13.89
CA ASN A 28 0.22 2.88 13.44
C ASN A 28 0.39 4.10 12.54
N SER A 29 1.63 4.54 12.30
CA SER A 29 1.99 5.61 11.38
C SER A 29 3.39 5.39 10.83
N TYR A 30 3.68 5.95 9.65
CA TYR A 30 4.94 5.77 8.94
C TYR A 30 5.41 7.10 8.35
N SER A 31 6.66 7.46 8.64
CA SER A 31 7.33 8.63 8.10
C SER A 31 7.76 8.42 6.65
N TYR A 32 8.24 9.47 5.99
CA TYR A 32 8.83 9.39 4.66
C TYR A 32 9.99 8.38 4.59
N ASP A 33 10.86 8.36 5.60
CA ASP A 33 11.99 7.43 5.64
C ASP A 33 11.53 5.97 5.77
N ASP A 34 10.47 5.70 6.54
CA ASP A 34 9.87 4.36 6.64
C ASP A 34 9.30 3.93 5.28
N ILE A 35 8.62 4.84 4.57
CA ILE A 35 8.03 4.59 3.25
C ILE A 35 9.11 4.32 2.21
N ILE A 36 10.18 5.10 2.19
CA ILE A 36 11.35 4.84 1.34
C ILE A 36 12.02 3.51 1.70
N SER A 37 12.10 3.17 2.99
CA SER A 37 12.59 1.87 3.45
C SER A 37 11.74 0.71 2.92
N CYS A 38 10.40 0.89 2.87
CA CYS A 38 9.48 -0.04 2.22
C CYS A 38 9.79 -0.20 0.73
N GLY A 39 9.96 0.91 0.01
CA GLY A 39 10.30 0.91 -1.41
C GLY A 39 11.62 0.18 -1.70
N LYS A 40 12.61 0.30 -0.82
CA LYS A 40 13.88 -0.43 -0.88
C LYS A 40 13.78 -1.90 -0.44
N GLY A 41 12.58 -2.37 -0.04
CA GLY A 41 12.34 -3.75 0.39
C GLY A 41 12.90 -4.09 1.77
N LYS A 42 13.17 -3.08 2.60
CA LYS A 42 13.74 -3.27 3.95
C LYS A 42 12.66 -3.37 5.04
N LEU A 43 11.50 -2.72 4.84
CA LEU A 43 10.46 -2.62 5.88
C LEU A 43 9.78 -3.98 6.13
N PHE A 44 9.30 -4.64 5.09
CA PHE A 44 8.59 -5.92 5.19
C PHE A 44 9.46 -7.14 4.86
N GLY A 45 10.75 -6.93 4.59
CA GLY A 45 11.70 -7.98 4.24
C GLY A 45 11.75 -8.30 2.74
N ALA A 46 12.76 -9.06 2.37
CA ALA A 46 13.02 -9.43 0.97
C ALA A 46 11.88 -10.29 0.39
N GLY A 47 11.51 -10.02 -0.87
CA GLY A 47 10.45 -10.76 -1.56
C GLY A 47 9.02 -10.37 -1.21
N ASN A 48 8.80 -9.50 -0.22
CA ASN A 48 7.48 -9.02 0.20
C ASN A 48 7.05 -7.74 -0.52
N ALA A 49 5.86 -7.24 -0.16
CA ALA A 49 5.28 -6.04 -0.75
C ALA A 49 6.24 -4.84 -0.63
N ARG A 50 6.36 -4.08 -1.71
CA ARG A 50 7.18 -2.87 -1.79
C ARG A 50 6.35 -1.76 -2.39
N LEU A 51 6.58 -0.56 -1.92
CA LEU A 51 6.11 0.65 -2.59
C LEU A 51 7.03 0.97 -3.79
N PRO A 52 6.54 1.67 -4.80
CA PRO A 52 7.44 2.29 -5.78
C PRO A 52 8.31 3.35 -5.09
N LEU A 53 9.43 3.67 -5.70
CA LEU A 53 10.26 4.81 -5.30
C LEU A 53 9.86 6.06 -6.10
N PRO A 54 10.22 7.26 -5.64
CA PRO A 54 10.06 8.47 -6.45
C PRO A 54 10.66 8.29 -7.86
N PRO A 55 9.99 8.84 -8.92
CA PRO A 55 8.86 9.76 -8.82
C PRO A 55 7.48 9.10 -8.77
N MET A 56 7.37 7.77 -8.77
CA MET A 56 6.10 7.04 -8.77
C MET A 56 5.48 6.81 -7.38
N LEU A 57 6.21 7.13 -6.31
CA LEU A 57 5.66 7.15 -4.96
C LEU A 57 4.71 8.36 -4.83
N MET A 58 3.44 8.11 -4.50
CA MET A 58 2.37 9.11 -4.57
C MET A 58 1.87 9.59 -3.20
N PHE A 59 2.64 9.38 -2.14
CA PHE A 59 2.39 9.93 -0.80
C PHE A 59 3.70 10.05 -0.02
N ASP A 60 3.72 10.97 0.95
CA ASP A 60 4.92 11.24 1.75
C ASP A 60 4.90 10.54 3.10
N ARG A 61 3.72 10.25 3.65
CA ARG A 61 3.56 9.64 4.97
C ARG A 61 2.21 8.94 5.12
N ILE A 62 2.18 7.93 5.98
CA ILE A 62 0.95 7.32 6.48
C ILE A 62 0.73 7.86 7.89
N ILE A 63 -0.35 8.63 8.08
CA ILE A 63 -0.66 9.25 9.37
C ILE A 63 -1.44 8.33 10.29
N SER A 64 -2.19 7.37 9.71
CA SER A 64 -2.91 6.35 10.47
C SER A 64 -3.03 5.07 9.68
N ILE A 65 -2.83 3.93 10.36
CA ILE A 65 -3.14 2.60 9.84
C ILE A 65 -3.62 1.72 10.99
N THR A 66 -4.77 1.08 10.82
CA THR A 66 -5.40 0.23 11.84
C THR A 66 -6.00 -1.02 11.22
N SER A 67 -6.21 -2.07 12.03
CA SER A 67 -6.82 -3.34 11.61
C SER A 67 -8.33 -3.41 11.86
N ASP A 68 -8.89 -2.45 12.56
CA ASP A 68 -10.28 -2.42 13.06
C ASP A 68 -10.99 -1.09 12.78
N GLY A 69 -10.32 -0.12 12.15
CA GLY A 69 -10.88 1.18 11.73
C GLY A 69 -11.63 1.13 10.41
N GLY A 70 -11.96 2.33 9.92
CA GLY A 70 -12.59 2.59 8.64
C GLY A 70 -14.08 2.28 8.59
N ALA A 71 -14.69 2.57 7.46
CA ALA A 71 -16.16 2.47 7.26
C ALA A 71 -16.73 1.05 7.47
N TYR A 72 -15.88 0.02 7.38
CA TYR A 72 -16.28 -1.39 7.52
C TYR A 72 -15.81 -2.02 8.83
N GLY A 73 -15.07 -1.30 9.68
CA GLY A 73 -14.49 -1.84 10.92
C GLY A 73 -13.54 -3.01 10.67
N LYS A 74 -12.81 -3.00 9.54
CA LYS A 74 -11.91 -4.10 9.11
C LYS A 74 -10.54 -3.62 8.68
N GLY A 75 -10.23 -2.38 8.97
CA GLY A 75 -8.97 -1.73 8.70
C GLY A 75 -9.12 -0.45 7.90
N GLU A 76 -8.20 0.45 8.16
CA GLU A 76 -8.13 1.77 7.55
C GLU A 76 -6.68 2.15 7.30
N VAL A 77 -6.44 2.91 6.23
CA VAL A 77 -5.18 3.60 6.00
C VAL A 77 -5.47 5.03 5.62
N VAL A 78 -4.83 5.98 6.31
CA VAL A 78 -4.87 7.40 5.96
C VAL A 78 -3.45 7.88 5.68
N ALA A 79 -3.24 8.47 4.51
CA ALA A 79 -1.94 8.94 4.07
C ALA A 79 -2.01 10.34 3.48
N GLU A 80 -0.90 11.04 3.47
CA GLU A 80 -0.79 12.41 3.01
C GLU A 80 0.31 12.57 1.98
N PHE A 81 0.07 13.48 1.04
CA PHE A 81 1.00 13.89 0.00
C PHE A 81 1.06 15.42 -0.06
N ASP A 82 2.23 16.00 0.21
CA ASP A 82 2.46 17.43 0.13
C ASP A 82 2.59 17.87 -1.32
N ILE A 83 1.69 18.74 -1.77
CA ILE A 83 1.70 19.21 -3.15
C ILE A 83 2.65 20.42 -3.27
N LYS A 84 3.63 20.26 -4.15
CA LYS A 84 4.57 21.29 -4.54
C LYS A 84 4.35 21.64 -6.01
N SER A 85 4.43 22.90 -6.35
CA SER A 85 4.17 23.39 -7.72
C SER A 85 5.16 22.87 -8.78
N ASP A 86 6.30 22.35 -8.37
CA ASP A 86 7.36 21.79 -9.21
C ASP A 86 7.33 20.26 -9.32
N LEU A 87 6.26 19.60 -8.84
CA LEU A 87 6.10 18.14 -9.02
C LEU A 87 6.09 17.79 -10.52
N TRP A 88 6.79 16.73 -10.86
CA TRP A 88 7.12 16.33 -12.23
C TRP A 88 5.90 16.27 -13.16
N PHE A 89 4.75 15.83 -12.67
CA PHE A 89 3.55 15.72 -13.49
C PHE A 89 2.95 17.07 -13.88
N PHE A 90 3.14 18.13 -13.09
CA PHE A 90 2.72 19.48 -13.46
C PHE A 90 3.54 20.08 -14.59
N LEU A 91 4.76 19.58 -14.81
CA LEU A 91 5.64 20.04 -15.90
C LEU A 91 5.22 19.50 -17.27
N CYS A 92 4.38 18.48 -17.31
CA CYS A 92 4.04 17.78 -18.56
C CYS A 92 2.54 17.49 -18.75
N HIS A 93 1.72 17.71 -17.74
CA HIS A 93 0.29 17.37 -17.79
C HIS A 93 -0.59 18.49 -17.25
N PHE A 94 -0.95 19.52 -18.09
CA PHE A 94 -0.62 19.78 -19.50
C PHE A 94 0.12 21.13 -19.62
N GLU A 95 0.76 21.39 -20.78
CA GLU A 95 1.35 22.69 -21.03
C GLU A 95 0.27 23.81 -20.98
N GLY A 96 0.46 24.81 -20.11
CA GLY A 96 -0.51 25.90 -19.90
C GLY A 96 -1.72 25.52 -19.01
N ASP A 97 -1.93 24.26 -18.68
CA ASP A 97 -3.02 23.77 -17.82
C ASP A 97 -2.53 22.64 -16.90
N PRO A 98 -1.66 22.92 -15.93
CA PRO A 98 -1.04 21.90 -15.10
C PRO A 98 -2.05 21.28 -14.11
N VAL A 99 -2.22 19.99 -14.20
CA VAL A 99 -3.08 19.19 -13.31
C VAL A 99 -2.45 17.81 -13.08
N MET A 100 -2.59 17.27 -11.87
CA MET A 100 -2.15 15.90 -11.58
C MET A 100 -2.97 14.89 -12.39
N PRO A 101 -2.33 13.95 -13.11
CA PRO A 101 -3.05 12.88 -13.79
C PRO A 101 -3.92 12.08 -12.81
N GLY A 102 -5.20 11.88 -13.14
CA GLY A 102 -6.12 11.13 -12.27
C GLY A 102 -5.67 9.70 -11.98
N CYS A 103 -4.96 9.06 -12.93
CA CYS A 103 -4.39 7.74 -12.74
C CYS A 103 -3.35 7.67 -11.61
N LEU A 104 -2.64 8.76 -11.30
CA LEU A 104 -1.66 8.77 -10.20
C LEU A 104 -2.34 8.75 -8.83
N GLY A 105 -3.48 9.45 -8.67
CA GLY A 105 -4.30 9.35 -7.45
C GLY A 105 -4.88 7.96 -7.25
N LEU A 106 -5.33 7.31 -8.34
CA LEU A 106 -5.79 5.93 -8.28
C LEU A 106 -4.64 4.97 -7.92
N ASP A 107 -3.45 5.18 -8.49
CA ASP A 107 -2.28 4.37 -8.17
C ASP A 107 -1.87 4.52 -6.70
N ALA A 108 -1.94 5.73 -6.13
CA ALA A 108 -1.72 5.96 -4.71
C ALA A 108 -2.63 5.09 -3.83
N LEU A 109 -3.91 5.00 -4.16
CA LEU A 109 -4.86 4.16 -3.43
C LEU A 109 -4.50 2.67 -3.53
N TRP A 110 -4.02 2.19 -4.68
CA TRP A 110 -3.49 0.82 -4.81
C TRP A 110 -2.19 0.61 -4.03
N GLN A 111 -1.28 1.60 -4.02
CA GLN A 111 -0.04 1.57 -3.24
C GLN A 111 -0.35 1.40 -1.75
N LEU A 112 -1.32 2.16 -1.21
CA LEU A 112 -1.74 2.10 0.19
C LEU A 112 -2.41 0.76 0.54
N ALA A 113 -3.30 0.25 -0.31
CA ALA A 113 -3.91 -1.07 -0.11
C ALA A 113 -2.86 -2.19 -0.16
N GLY A 114 -1.84 -2.06 -1.03
CA GLY A 114 -0.68 -2.97 -1.07
C GLY A 114 0.20 -2.87 0.18
N PHE A 115 0.44 -1.65 0.68
CA PHE A 115 1.14 -1.42 1.94
C PHE A 115 0.41 -2.09 3.11
N TYR A 116 -0.92 -1.93 3.18
CA TYR A 116 -1.75 -2.58 4.20
C TYR A 116 -1.57 -4.10 4.20
N LEU A 117 -1.52 -4.76 3.05
CA LEU A 117 -1.26 -6.20 2.97
C LEU A 117 0.11 -6.56 3.57
N GLY A 118 1.17 -5.81 3.24
CA GLY A 118 2.48 -6.00 3.84
C GLY A 118 2.45 -5.77 5.36
N TRP A 119 1.76 -4.74 5.80
CA TRP A 119 1.58 -4.39 7.21
C TRP A 119 0.84 -5.49 8.00
N THR A 120 -0.11 -6.18 7.40
CA THR A 120 -0.79 -7.35 8.02
C THR A 120 0.04 -8.63 7.97
N GLY A 121 1.26 -8.58 7.45
CA GLY A 121 2.17 -9.72 7.37
C GLY A 121 1.95 -10.64 6.16
N ALA A 122 1.22 -10.17 5.15
CA ALA A 122 1.11 -10.91 3.89
C ALA A 122 2.47 -10.96 3.18
N THR A 123 2.82 -12.13 2.66
CA THR A 123 4.06 -12.38 1.93
C THR A 123 3.85 -12.31 0.42
N GLY A 124 4.92 -12.04 -0.33
CA GLY A 124 4.90 -11.95 -1.78
C GLY A 124 4.86 -10.51 -2.32
N ARG A 125 5.01 -10.37 -3.63
CA ARG A 125 5.08 -9.08 -4.33
C ARG A 125 3.68 -8.51 -4.57
N GLY A 126 3.43 -7.26 -4.15
CA GLY A 126 2.17 -6.57 -4.38
C GLY A 126 1.86 -6.33 -5.86
N ARG A 127 0.61 -6.56 -6.27
CA ARG A 127 0.09 -6.25 -7.61
C ARG A 127 -1.32 -5.71 -7.53
N ALA A 128 -1.61 -4.67 -8.30
CA ALA A 128 -2.96 -4.19 -8.51
C ALA A 128 -3.73 -5.16 -9.41
N PHE A 129 -4.94 -5.53 -9.00
CA PHE A 129 -5.82 -6.43 -9.77
C PHE A 129 -7.00 -5.71 -10.39
N GLY A 130 -7.27 -4.46 -9.99
CA GLY A 130 -8.29 -3.63 -10.61
C GLY A 130 -9.09 -2.80 -9.60
N ALA A 131 -10.03 -2.04 -10.15
CA ALA A 131 -11.05 -1.28 -9.42
C ALA A 131 -12.43 -1.58 -10.04
N GLY A 132 -13.48 -1.46 -9.25
CA GLY A 132 -14.86 -1.61 -9.74
C GLY A 132 -15.37 -0.30 -10.33
N GLU A 133 -15.38 0.76 -9.56
CA GLU A 133 -15.83 2.10 -9.96
C GLU A 133 -14.80 3.14 -9.56
N VAL A 134 -14.55 4.11 -10.43
CA VAL A 134 -13.71 5.27 -10.15
C VAL A 134 -14.48 6.52 -10.57
N LYS A 135 -14.63 7.48 -9.66
CA LYS A 135 -15.25 8.78 -9.92
C LYS A 135 -14.25 9.89 -9.66
N PHE A 136 -14.03 10.72 -10.65
CA PHE A 136 -13.26 11.95 -10.55
C PHE A 136 -14.24 13.11 -10.45
N THR A 137 -14.25 13.81 -9.32
CA THR A 137 -15.14 14.93 -9.02
C THR A 137 -14.41 16.26 -8.85
N GLY A 138 -13.08 16.21 -8.85
CA GLY A 138 -12.21 17.36 -8.72
C GLY A 138 -10.85 17.11 -9.37
N MET A 139 -9.93 18.03 -9.18
CA MET A 139 -8.58 17.99 -9.73
C MET A 139 -7.54 18.55 -8.74
N VAL A 140 -6.32 18.04 -8.80
CA VAL A 140 -5.17 18.57 -8.04
C VAL A 140 -4.40 19.51 -8.95
N THR A 141 -4.32 20.79 -8.59
CA THR A 141 -3.57 21.81 -9.32
C THR A 141 -2.32 22.23 -8.53
N PRO A 142 -1.36 22.96 -9.13
CA PRO A 142 -0.18 23.46 -8.42
C PRO A 142 -0.49 24.42 -7.25
N LYS A 143 -1.74 24.86 -7.11
CA LYS A 143 -2.20 25.73 -6.00
C LYS A 143 -2.63 24.94 -4.77
N ALA A 144 -2.89 23.64 -4.93
CA ALA A 144 -3.20 22.75 -3.81
C ALA A 144 -2.00 22.65 -2.86
N LYS A 145 -2.26 22.35 -1.60
CA LYS A 145 -1.23 22.18 -0.57
C LYS A 145 -1.09 20.73 -0.13
N LEU A 146 -2.20 20.05 0.04
CA LEU A 146 -2.24 18.72 0.62
C LEU A 146 -3.25 17.85 -0.11
N VAL A 147 -2.82 16.63 -0.42
CA VAL A 147 -3.72 15.54 -0.78
C VAL A 147 -3.76 14.55 0.38
N THR A 148 -4.97 14.17 0.78
CA THR A 148 -5.19 13.12 1.79
C THR A 148 -5.87 11.92 1.11
N TYR A 149 -5.30 10.75 1.33
CA TYR A 149 -5.84 9.48 0.84
C TYR A 149 -6.44 8.71 2.00
N HIS A 150 -7.62 8.14 1.79
CA HIS A 150 -8.30 7.24 2.72
C HIS A 150 -8.55 5.90 2.05
N ILE A 151 -8.25 4.82 2.73
CA ILE A 151 -8.55 3.44 2.33
C ILE A 151 -9.38 2.79 3.43
N ASP A 152 -10.56 2.32 3.08
CA ASP A 152 -11.43 1.51 3.93
C ASP A 152 -11.37 0.05 3.50
N ILE A 153 -10.81 -0.81 4.34
CA ILE A 153 -10.68 -2.24 4.05
C ILE A 153 -12.03 -2.94 4.23
N LYS A 154 -12.51 -3.55 3.16
CA LYS A 154 -13.74 -4.36 3.18
C LYS A 154 -13.48 -5.79 3.62
N ARG A 155 -12.37 -6.35 3.15
CA ARG A 155 -12.04 -7.74 3.35
C ARG A 155 -10.59 -8.02 2.96
N VAL A 156 -9.92 -8.85 3.74
CA VAL A 156 -8.65 -9.47 3.34
C VAL A 156 -8.86 -10.98 3.25
N ILE A 157 -8.46 -11.57 2.14
CA ILE A 157 -8.35 -13.02 1.98
C ILE A 157 -6.85 -13.31 2.06
N ASN A 158 -6.45 -14.16 3.00
CA ASN A 158 -5.06 -14.56 3.17
C ASN A 158 -4.96 -16.08 3.06
N ARG A 159 -4.62 -16.55 1.86
CA ARG A 159 -4.39 -17.96 1.54
C ARG A 159 -3.01 -18.09 0.88
N GLN A 160 -2.87 -18.88 -0.18
CA GLN A 160 -1.65 -18.93 -1.01
C GLN A 160 -1.32 -17.55 -1.64
N VAL A 161 -2.35 -16.79 -1.95
CA VAL A 161 -2.28 -15.38 -2.39
C VAL A 161 -3.10 -14.56 -1.41
N ALA A 162 -2.52 -13.47 -0.88
CA ALA A 162 -3.28 -12.52 -0.09
C ALA A 162 -3.93 -11.49 -1.02
N ILE A 163 -5.21 -11.18 -0.78
CA ILE A 163 -5.95 -10.18 -1.57
C ILE A 163 -6.71 -9.26 -0.61
N ALA A 164 -6.48 -7.96 -0.73
CA ALA A 164 -7.28 -6.91 -0.10
C ALA A 164 -8.35 -6.40 -1.07
N PHE A 165 -9.55 -6.24 -0.54
CA PHE A 165 -10.67 -5.54 -1.15
C PHE A 165 -10.93 -4.29 -0.33
N ALA A 166 -10.95 -3.14 -0.98
CA ALA A 166 -11.10 -1.86 -0.30
C ALA A 166 -11.94 -0.89 -1.13
N ASP A 167 -12.45 0.14 -0.48
CA ASP A 167 -12.87 1.38 -1.12
C ASP A 167 -11.85 2.46 -0.78
N GLY A 168 -11.77 3.50 -1.58
CA GLY A 168 -10.82 4.57 -1.38
C GLY A 168 -11.39 5.94 -1.70
N GLN A 169 -10.86 6.95 -1.05
CA GLN A 169 -11.16 8.35 -1.29
C GLN A 169 -9.87 9.16 -1.32
N MET A 170 -9.87 10.20 -2.14
CA MET A 170 -8.81 11.20 -2.15
C MET A 170 -9.44 12.58 -1.96
N GLU A 171 -8.88 13.35 -1.05
CA GLU A 171 -9.24 14.73 -0.77
C GLU A 171 -8.10 15.66 -1.18
N VAL A 172 -8.45 16.87 -1.58
CA VAL A 172 -7.53 17.96 -1.87
C VAL A 172 -7.89 19.13 -0.97
N ASP A 173 -6.99 19.51 -0.09
CA ASP A 173 -7.21 20.59 0.90
C ASP A 173 -8.52 20.41 1.70
N GLY A 174 -8.90 19.15 1.99
CA GLY A 174 -10.10 18.76 2.73
C GLY A 174 -11.36 18.56 1.89
N GLU A 175 -11.32 18.78 0.57
CA GLU A 175 -12.48 18.56 -0.31
C GLU A 175 -12.33 17.27 -1.11
N THR A 176 -13.37 16.43 -1.14
CA THR A 176 -13.35 15.16 -1.88
C THR A 176 -13.14 15.38 -3.37
N CYS A 177 -12.09 14.79 -3.91
CA CYS A 177 -11.68 14.89 -5.31
C CYS A 177 -11.86 13.58 -6.08
N TYR A 178 -11.58 12.43 -5.44
CA TYR A 178 -11.77 11.09 -6.02
C TYR A 178 -12.53 10.19 -5.08
N GLN A 179 -13.28 9.26 -5.67
CA GLN A 179 -13.87 8.14 -4.97
C GLN A 179 -13.69 6.88 -5.78
N THR A 180 -13.30 5.80 -5.13
CA THR A 180 -13.15 4.48 -5.75
C THR A 180 -13.90 3.44 -4.96
N LYS A 181 -14.51 2.48 -5.67
CA LYS A 181 -15.13 1.32 -5.06
C LYS A 181 -14.55 0.05 -5.63
N GLY A 182 -14.38 -0.94 -4.77
CA GLY A 182 -13.93 -2.26 -5.19
C GLY A 182 -12.48 -2.30 -5.69
N LEU A 183 -11.59 -1.54 -5.05
CA LEU A 183 -10.16 -1.69 -5.23
C LEU A 183 -9.75 -3.12 -4.87
N ARG A 184 -8.87 -3.70 -5.68
CA ARG A 184 -8.34 -5.04 -5.47
C ARG A 184 -6.83 -5.00 -5.65
N VAL A 185 -6.13 -5.40 -4.61
CA VAL A 185 -4.67 -5.57 -4.59
C VAL A 185 -4.37 -6.94 -4.01
N GLY A 186 -3.42 -7.63 -4.57
CA GLY A 186 -3.01 -8.91 -4.03
C GLY A 186 -1.50 -9.09 -4.07
N THR A 187 -1.03 -10.13 -3.40
CA THR A 187 0.36 -10.55 -3.44
C THR A 187 0.52 -11.74 -4.38
N VAL A 188 1.60 -11.76 -5.15
CA VAL A 188 2.02 -12.93 -5.95
C VAL A 188 3.32 -13.47 -5.38
N PRO A 189 3.58 -14.78 -5.47
CA PRO A 189 4.84 -15.35 -5.00
C PRO A 189 6.03 -14.60 -5.58
N ALA A 190 7.09 -14.44 -4.79
CA ALA A 190 8.37 -14.00 -5.30
C ALA A 190 8.98 -15.18 -6.07
N GLU A 191 9.34 -14.95 -7.33
CA GLU A 191 10.11 -15.90 -8.14
C GLU A 191 11.53 -16.03 -7.60
#